data_c47e46fb2bcde311a2513c6bbd02fcc1
#
_entry.id   c47e46fb2bcde311a2513c6bbd02fcc1
#
_cell.length_a   1.000
_cell.length_b   1.000
_cell.length_c   1.000
_cell.angle_alpha   90.00
_cell.angle_beta   90.00
_cell.angle_gamma   90.00
#
_symmetry.space_group_name_H-M   'P 1'
#
loop_
_entity.id
_entity.type
_entity.pdbx_description
1 polymer ?
#
loop_
_entity_poly.entity_id
_entity_poly.type
_entity_poly.pdbx_seq_one_letter_code
_entity_poly.pdbx_strand_id
1 'polypeptide(L)'
;GVKDGTIKDLGDAFNLDIENLLLLHPQAVMTSAYNAEDENGRRMKQTGLPILYNIEWQEKSILGRAEWIKFIGAFFDKEKLADSIFSQIAEQYNEIKKKAEKLSYAPSILSGQDYRGTWSMPSGRSYNAQLFRDAGANYYYANDTTVSGSISSSIEEALIHFNQADIWVGVQANTLEDLGKMDPKYKLFKSYKNGNVYHIN
;
A
#
# COMPACT_ATOMS: atom_id res chain seq x y z
N GLY A 1 -9.85 -8.51 -23.03
CA GLY A 1 -8.57 -8.22 -22.43
C GLY A 1 -7.48 -9.17 -22.91
N VAL A 2 -6.64 -9.70 -22.02
CA VAL A 2 -5.52 -10.60 -22.40
C VAL A 2 -6.01 -11.85 -23.16
N LYS A 3 -7.11 -12.47 -22.72
CA LYS A 3 -7.67 -13.67 -23.34
C LYS A 3 -8.20 -13.49 -24.77
N ASP A 4 -8.69 -12.32 -25.10
CA ASP A 4 -9.22 -11.96 -26.44
C ASP A 4 -8.20 -11.25 -27.33
N GLY A 5 -6.98 -11.06 -26.83
CA GLY A 5 -5.88 -10.45 -27.55
C GLY A 5 -5.93 -8.91 -27.68
N THR A 6 -6.92 -8.24 -27.05
CA THR A 6 -6.98 -6.77 -27.04
C THR A 6 -5.95 -6.15 -26.11
N ILE A 7 -5.47 -6.90 -25.13
CA ILE A 7 -4.37 -6.53 -24.24
C ILE A 7 -3.21 -7.52 -24.48
N LYS A 8 -2.03 -6.98 -24.78
CA LYS A 8 -0.80 -7.77 -24.92
C LYS A 8 -0.04 -7.78 -23.61
N ASP A 9 0.37 -8.97 -23.19
CA ASP A 9 1.30 -9.13 -22.08
C ASP A 9 2.72 -8.92 -22.59
N LEU A 10 3.44 -7.98 -22.00
CA LEU A 10 4.84 -7.65 -22.35
C LEU A 10 5.83 -8.22 -21.33
N GLY A 11 5.37 -9.10 -20.43
CA GLY A 11 6.21 -9.75 -19.43
C GLY A 11 6.37 -8.94 -18.15
N ASP A 12 7.49 -9.17 -17.47
CA ASP A 12 7.80 -8.55 -16.18
C ASP A 12 8.22 -7.08 -16.36
N ALA A 13 7.72 -6.20 -15.51
CA ALA A 13 8.07 -4.77 -15.50
C ALA A 13 9.57 -4.52 -15.26
N PHE A 14 10.28 -5.45 -14.59
CA PHE A 14 11.73 -5.39 -14.39
C PHE A 14 12.54 -5.97 -15.55
N ASN A 15 11.88 -6.66 -16.49
CA ASN A 15 12.50 -7.21 -17.69
C ASN A 15 11.58 -7.05 -18.90
N LEU A 16 11.27 -5.79 -19.22
CA LEU A 16 10.34 -5.43 -20.27
C LEU A 16 10.85 -5.82 -21.65
N ASP A 17 10.01 -6.49 -22.43
CA ASP A 17 10.27 -6.78 -23.82
C ASP A 17 10.06 -5.52 -24.69
N ILE A 18 11.13 -4.75 -24.84
CA ILE A 18 11.12 -3.47 -25.57
C ILE A 18 10.86 -3.68 -27.07
N GLU A 19 11.28 -4.80 -27.65
CA GLU A 19 11.06 -5.09 -29.07
C GLU A 19 9.55 -5.29 -29.33
N ASN A 20 8.90 -6.11 -28.53
CA ASN A 20 7.46 -6.28 -28.61
C ASN A 20 6.69 -5.00 -28.26
N LEU A 21 7.20 -4.20 -27.32
CA LEU A 21 6.61 -2.87 -27.03
C LEU A 21 6.63 -1.99 -28.29
N LEU A 22 7.75 -1.90 -28.99
CA LEU A 22 7.87 -1.08 -30.21
C LEU A 22 6.98 -1.58 -31.35
N LEU A 23 6.80 -2.90 -31.49
CA LEU A 23 5.89 -3.51 -32.48
C LEU A 23 4.41 -3.15 -32.26
N LEU A 24 4.05 -2.77 -31.05
CA LEU A 24 2.68 -2.31 -30.74
C LEU A 24 2.41 -0.86 -31.18
N HIS A 25 3.45 -0.11 -31.57
CA HIS A 25 3.36 1.30 -31.92
C HIS A 25 2.58 2.15 -30.90
N PRO A 26 2.90 2.09 -29.60
CA PRO A 26 2.14 2.81 -28.59
C PRO A 26 2.30 4.33 -28.74
N GLN A 27 1.27 5.07 -28.39
CA GLN A 27 1.32 6.55 -28.37
C GLN A 27 2.17 7.07 -27.19
N ALA A 28 2.22 6.32 -26.09
CA ALA A 28 3.01 6.62 -24.92
C ALA A 28 3.23 5.34 -24.09
N VAL A 29 4.21 5.38 -23.20
CA VAL A 29 4.46 4.33 -22.21
C VAL A 29 4.29 4.91 -20.82
N MET A 30 3.41 4.33 -20.01
CA MET A 30 3.27 4.73 -18.62
C MET A 30 4.06 3.78 -17.71
N THR A 31 4.86 4.31 -16.80
CA THR A 31 5.71 3.55 -15.88
C THR A 31 5.74 4.20 -14.49
N SER A 32 6.03 3.40 -13.46
CA SER A 32 6.16 3.86 -12.07
C SER A 32 7.43 4.66 -11.77
N ALA A 33 8.33 4.81 -12.72
CA ALA A 33 9.67 5.39 -12.55
C ALA A 33 10.58 4.66 -11.53
N TYR A 34 10.16 3.52 -10.98
CA TYR A 34 10.97 2.79 -9.99
C TYR A 34 12.34 2.40 -10.57
N ASN A 35 12.36 1.99 -11.83
CA ASN A 35 13.55 1.57 -12.58
C ASN A 35 13.99 2.59 -13.64
N ALA A 36 13.61 3.87 -13.51
CA ALA A 36 13.86 4.86 -14.57
C ALA A 36 15.33 5.07 -14.92
N GLU A 37 16.23 4.79 -14.00
CA GLU A 37 17.69 4.95 -14.16
C GLU A 37 18.43 3.63 -14.33
N ASP A 38 17.75 2.49 -14.27
CA ASP A 38 18.35 1.20 -14.59
C ASP A 38 18.54 1.00 -16.11
N GLU A 39 19.05 -0.15 -16.53
CA GLU A 39 19.30 -0.45 -17.94
C GLU A 39 18.00 -0.44 -18.76
N ASN A 40 16.90 -1.00 -18.24
CA ASN A 40 15.61 -1.01 -18.91
C ASN A 40 15.03 0.40 -19.07
N GLY A 41 15.11 1.23 -18.03
CA GLY A 41 14.68 2.63 -18.07
C GLY A 41 15.48 3.43 -19.11
N ARG A 42 16.80 3.23 -19.18
CA ARG A 42 17.65 3.87 -20.21
C ARG A 42 17.30 3.40 -21.61
N ARG A 43 17.13 2.10 -21.83
CA ARG A 43 16.71 1.53 -23.13
C ARG A 43 15.35 2.07 -23.55
N MET A 44 14.41 2.17 -22.63
CA MET A 44 13.08 2.76 -22.89
C MET A 44 13.19 4.23 -23.32
N LYS A 45 14.00 5.05 -22.63
CA LYS A 45 14.25 6.45 -23.02
C LYS A 45 14.85 6.56 -24.43
N GLN A 46 15.68 5.60 -24.84
CA GLN A 46 16.30 5.56 -26.19
C GLN A 46 15.32 5.23 -27.31
N THR A 47 14.14 4.68 -27.00
CA THR A 47 13.11 4.38 -28.03
C THR A 47 12.52 5.63 -28.67
N GLY A 48 12.62 6.80 -28.02
CA GLY A 48 11.98 8.04 -28.45
C GLY A 48 10.48 8.09 -28.19
N LEU A 49 9.89 7.07 -27.58
CA LEU A 49 8.47 7.10 -27.18
C LEU A 49 8.25 8.07 -26.02
N PRO A 50 7.12 8.79 -25.99
CA PRO A 50 6.72 9.58 -24.84
C PRO A 50 6.59 8.68 -23.58
N ILE A 51 7.27 9.05 -22.50
CA ILE A 51 7.22 8.32 -21.23
C ILE A 51 6.46 9.14 -20.23
N LEU A 52 5.43 8.54 -19.65
CA LEU A 52 4.58 9.11 -18.60
C LEU A 52 4.93 8.45 -17.27
N TYR A 53 5.36 9.22 -16.30
CA TYR A 53 5.72 8.70 -15.00
C TYR A 53 4.54 8.78 -14.03
N ASN A 54 3.96 7.62 -13.68
CA ASN A 54 3.02 7.50 -12.57
C ASN A 54 3.81 7.21 -11.29
N ILE A 55 3.95 8.23 -10.44
CA ILE A 55 4.74 8.17 -9.21
C ILE A 55 3.86 8.30 -7.96
N GLU A 56 2.64 7.80 -8.01
CA GLU A 56 1.66 7.84 -6.90
C GLU A 56 2.21 7.25 -5.60
N TRP A 57 3.14 6.31 -5.71
CA TRP A 57 3.78 5.67 -4.56
C TRP A 57 4.70 6.60 -3.76
N GLN A 58 5.10 7.75 -4.33
CA GLN A 58 5.88 8.78 -3.64
C GLN A 58 5.00 9.79 -2.89
N GLU A 59 3.68 9.74 -3.09
CA GLU A 59 2.76 10.64 -2.41
C GLU A 59 2.80 10.44 -0.90
N LYS A 60 2.83 11.56 -0.18
CA LYS A 60 2.94 11.57 1.28
C LYS A 60 1.59 11.52 1.97
N SER A 61 0.51 11.85 1.26
CA SER A 61 -0.84 11.85 1.81
C SER A 61 -1.70 10.77 1.17
N ILE A 62 -2.64 10.25 1.96
CA ILE A 62 -3.60 9.21 1.52
C ILE A 62 -4.44 9.72 0.35
N LEU A 63 -5.01 10.91 0.49
CA LEU A 63 -5.84 11.50 -0.55
C LEU A 63 -5.02 11.94 -1.76
N GLY A 64 -3.79 12.43 -1.58
CA GLY A 64 -2.87 12.71 -2.69
C GLY A 64 -2.63 11.49 -3.55
N ARG A 65 -2.41 10.32 -2.93
CA ARG A 65 -2.26 9.06 -3.68
C ARG A 65 -3.54 8.67 -4.44
N ALA A 66 -4.69 8.81 -3.83
CA ALA A 66 -5.97 8.54 -4.49
C ALA A 66 -6.26 9.51 -5.64
N GLU A 67 -5.78 10.75 -5.55
CA GLU A 67 -5.98 11.79 -6.55
C GLU A 67 -5.28 11.50 -7.90
N TRP A 68 -4.27 10.61 -7.91
CA TRP A 68 -3.61 10.18 -9.15
C TRP A 68 -4.55 9.55 -10.18
N ILE A 69 -5.75 9.12 -9.78
CA ILE A 69 -6.80 8.70 -10.72
C ILE A 69 -7.14 9.79 -11.74
N LYS A 70 -7.01 11.08 -11.37
CA LYS A 70 -7.24 12.21 -12.27
C LYS A 70 -6.17 12.29 -13.35
N PHE A 71 -4.89 12.04 -12.97
CA PHE A 71 -3.79 11.95 -13.92
C PHE A 71 -4.07 10.86 -14.97
N ILE A 72 -4.48 9.67 -14.54
CA ILE A 72 -4.84 8.57 -15.46
C ILE A 72 -6.05 8.99 -16.32
N GLY A 73 -7.10 9.54 -15.70
CA GLY A 73 -8.34 9.95 -16.39
C GLY A 73 -8.11 10.93 -17.55
N ALA A 74 -7.12 11.82 -17.41
CA ALA A 74 -6.78 12.82 -18.42
C ALA A 74 -6.30 12.23 -19.77
N PHE A 75 -5.71 11.02 -19.75
CA PHE A 75 -5.28 10.34 -20.99
C PHE A 75 -6.39 9.58 -21.71
N PHE A 76 -7.57 9.48 -21.09
CA PHE A 76 -8.69 8.71 -21.64
C PHE A 76 -9.98 9.51 -21.79
N ASP A 77 -9.92 10.84 -21.76
CA ASP A 77 -11.09 11.75 -21.77
C ASP A 77 -12.10 11.40 -20.67
N LYS A 78 -11.60 11.06 -19.48
CA LYS A 78 -12.38 10.62 -18.32
C LYS A 78 -12.21 11.52 -17.08
N GLU A 79 -11.81 12.77 -17.27
CA GLU A 79 -11.55 13.73 -16.19
C GLU A 79 -12.75 13.86 -15.24
N LYS A 80 -13.96 14.04 -15.81
CA LYS A 80 -15.18 14.16 -15.01
C LYS A 80 -15.48 12.90 -14.17
N LEU A 81 -15.23 11.73 -14.75
CA LEU A 81 -15.39 10.47 -14.02
C LEU A 81 -14.35 10.33 -12.90
N ALA A 82 -13.10 10.65 -13.20
CA ALA A 82 -12.00 10.61 -12.23
C ALA A 82 -12.24 11.59 -11.08
N ASP A 83 -12.69 12.82 -11.38
CA ASP A 83 -13.09 13.82 -10.37
C ASP A 83 -14.23 13.32 -9.48
N SER A 84 -15.25 12.71 -10.08
CA SER A 84 -16.37 12.15 -9.32
C SER A 84 -15.92 11.04 -8.38
N ILE A 85 -15.09 10.10 -8.86
CA ILE A 85 -14.57 8.99 -8.05
C ILE A 85 -13.70 9.53 -6.92
N PHE A 86 -12.77 10.43 -7.23
CA PHE A 86 -11.91 11.03 -6.20
C PHE A 86 -12.72 11.78 -5.14
N SER A 87 -13.70 12.56 -5.55
CA SER A 87 -14.55 13.35 -4.64
C SER A 87 -15.31 12.44 -3.67
N GLN A 88 -15.85 11.32 -4.15
CA GLN A 88 -16.53 10.32 -3.30
C GLN A 88 -15.55 9.68 -2.28
N ILE A 89 -14.35 9.30 -2.74
CA ILE A 89 -13.31 8.75 -1.87
C ILE A 89 -12.91 9.77 -0.79
N ALA A 90 -12.67 11.02 -1.18
CA ALA A 90 -12.27 12.08 -0.28
C ALA A 90 -13.37 12.41 0.76
N GLU A 91 -14.64 12.42 0.35
CA GLU A 91 -15.77 12.62 1.25
C GLU A 91 -15.86 11.51 2.29
N GLN A 92 -15.88 10.24 1.84
CA GLN A 92 -15.94 9.08 2.74
C GLN A 92 -14.76 9.04 3.71
N TYR A 93 -13.54 9.29 3.21
CA TYR A 93 -12.34 9.34 4.03
C TYR A 93 -12.45 10.41 5.13
N ASN A 94 -12.84 11.63 4.76
CA ASN A 94 -12.97 12.73 5.70
C ASN A 94 -14.11 12.52 6.70
N GLU A 95 -15.20 11.87 6.31
CA GLU A 95 -16.26 11.47 7.24
C GLU A 95 -15.76 10.48 8.30
N ILE A 96 -15.03 9.44 7.89
CA ILE A 96 -14.47 8.45 8.81
C ILE A 96 -13.48 9.12 9.75
N LYS A 97 -12.58 9.96 9.23
CA LYS A 97 -11.64 10.72 10.04
C LYS A 97 -12.34 11.60 11.09
N LYS A 98 -13.36 12.36 10.70
CA LYS A 98 -14.17 13.17 11.63
C LYS A 98 -14.90 12.34 12.68
N LYS A 99 -15.33 11.11 12.34
CA LYS A 99 -15.91 10.18 13.32
C LYS A 99 -14.85 9.70 14.30
N ALA A 100 -13.66 9.35 13.82
CA ALA A 100 -12.53 8.91 14.63
C ALA A 100 -12.07 9.99 15.62
N GLU A 101 -12.01 11.26 15.20
CA GLU A 101 -11.64 12.41 16.06
C GLU A 101 -12.59 12.62 17.27
N LYS A 102 -13.81 12.09 17.19
CA LYS A 102 -14.82 12.20 18.27
C LYS A 102 -14.80 11.02 19.25
N LEU A 103 -13.98 10.01 18.99
CA LEU A 103 -13.89 8.85 19.87
C LEU A 103 -13.19 9.23 21.18
N SER A 104 -13.75 8.79 22.28
CA SER A 104 -13.16 8.98 23.62
C SER A 104 -12.03 8.00 23.92
N TYR A 105 -11.84 6.98 23.09
CA TYR A 105 -10.85 5.93 23.23
C TYR A 105 -10.15 5.67 21.90
N ALA A 106 -8.82 5.65 21.93
CA ALA A 106 -7.96 5.32 20.80
C ALA A 106 -7.46 3.89 20.95
N PRO A 107 -8.01 2.90 20.19
CA PRO A 107 -7.56 1.51 20.26
C PRO A 107 -6.10 1.39 19.82
N SER A 108 -5.33 0.58 20.55
CA SER A 108 -3.96 0.26 20.14
C SER A 108 -3.94 -0.73 18.98
N ILE A 109 -3.05 -0.50 18.01
CA ILE A 109 -3.01 -1.26 16.77
C ILE A 109 -1.66 -1.95 16.56
N LEU A 110 -1.70 -3.24 16.18
CA LEU A 110 -0.62 -4.02 15.62
C LEU A 110 -0.83 -4.17 14.12
N SER A 111 0.23 -4.05 13.32
CA SER A 111 0.15 -4.13 11.86
C SER A 111 1.10 -5.17 11.27
N GLY A 112 0.63 -5.87 10.23
CA GLY A 112 1.42 -6.86 9.48
C GLY A 112 1.61 -8.17 10.23
N GLN A 113 2.58 -8.95 9.78
CA GLN A 113 3.01 -10.20 10.42
C GLN A 113 4.47 -10.51 10.07
N ASP A 114 5.06 -11.46 10.79
CA ASP A 114 6.38 -11.96 10.44
C ASP A 114 6.40 -12.62 9.06
N TYR A 115 7.44 -12.34 8.30
CA TYR A 115 7.74 -13.03 7.06
C TYR A 115 9.22 -13.46 7.08
N ARG A 116 9.46 -14.76 7.18
CA ARG A 116 10.80 -15.35 7.19
C ARG A 116 11.72 -14.78 8.30
N GLY A 117 11.17 -14.57 9.48
CA GLY A 117 11.92 -14.07 10.64
C GLY A 117 12.04 -12.54 10.70
N THR A 118 11.39 -11.82 9.80
CA THR A 118 11.37 -10.36 9.81
C THR A 118 9.95 -9.84 9.82
N TRP A 119 9.62 -9.00 10.79
CA TRP A 119 8.36 -8.28 10.85
C TRP A 119 8.57 -6.83 10.41
N SER A 120 8.07 -6.47 9.24
CA SER A 120 8.14 -5.11 8.72
C SER A 120 7.01 -4.25 9.32
N MET A 121 7.35 -3.44 10.31
CA MET A 121 6.42 -2.51 10.98
C MET A 121 6.39 -1.17 10.24
N PRO A 122 5.22 -0.56 10.01
CA PRO A 122 5.15 0.79 9.45
C PRO A 122 5.90 1.81 10.31
N SER A 123 6.79 2.61 9.72
CA SER A 123 7.37 3.76 10.45
C SER A 123 6.34 4.88 10.63
N GLY A 124 6.57 5.82 11.53
CA GLY A 124 5.65 6.94 11.78
C GLY A 124 5.44 7.89 10.59
N ARG A 125 6.35 7.86 9.60
CA ARG A 125 6.22 8.61 8.33
C ARG A 125 5.54 7.81 7.22
N SER A 126 5.24 6.53 7.46
CA SER A 126 4.67 5.69 6.42
C SER A 126 3.20 6.03 6.15
N TYR A 127 2.75 5.64 4.96
CA TYR A 127 1.36 5.71 4.55
C TYR A 127 0.41 5.00 5.55
N ASN A 128 0.78 3.81 6.00
CA ASN A 128 -0.03 3.04 6.96
C ASN A 128 -0.11 3.72 8.33
N ALA A 129 0.99 4.31 8.82
CA ALA A 129 0.95 5.05 10.09
C ALA A 129 0.03 6.28 10.02
N GLN A 130 -0.05 6.94 8.85
CA GLN A 130 -1.02 8.01 8.62
C GLN A 130 -2.45 7.47 8.64
N LEU A 131 -2.74 6.32 8.00
CA LEU A 131 -4.07 5.69 8.06
C LEU A 131 -4.48 5.39 9.50
N PHE A 132 -3.57 4.81 10.29
CA PHE A 132 -3.86 4.49 11.70
C PHE A 132 -4.19 5.75 12.50
N ARG A 133 -3.42 6.81 12.31
CA ARG A 133 -3.66 8.10 12.97
C ARG A 133 -5.00 8.71 12.57
N ASP A 134 -5.29 8.73 11.27
CA ASP A 134 -6.53 9.31 10.76
C ASP A 134 -7.77 8.47 11.10
N ALA A 135 -7.58 7.17 11.37
CA ALA A 135 -8.60 6.27 11.93
C ALA A 135 -8.72 6.37 13.47
N GLY A 136 -7.95 7.23 14.13
CA GLY A 136 -7.99 7.42 15.58
C GLY A 136 -7.32 6.31 16.38
N ALA A 137 -6.46 5.49 15.76
CA ALA A 137 -5.75 4.43 16.45
C ALA A 137 -4.45 4.92 17.12
N ASN A 138 -4.10 4.29 18.25
CA ASN A 138 -2.83 4.48 18.91
C ASN A 138 -1.82 3.46 18.38
N TYR A 139 -0.78 3.95 17.72
CA TYR A 139 0.25 3.11 17.13
C TYR A 139 1.61 3.37 17.78
N TYR A 140 2.29 2.34 18.26
CA TYR A 140 3.53 2.46 19.03
C TYR A 140 4.62 3.27 18.30
N TYR A 141 4.83 3.00 16.99
CA TYR A 141 5.83 3.71 16.19
C TYR A 141 5.32 4.99 15.51
N ALA A 142 4.15 5.54 15.93
CA ALA A 142 3.55 6.72 15.29
C ALA A 142 4.51 7.94 15.25
N ASN A 143 5.39 8.07 16.25
CA ASN A 143 6.34 9.16 16.37
C ASN A 143 7.76 8.79 15.92
N ASP A 144 8.01 7.54 15.51
CA ASP A 144 9.31 7.15 14.97
C ASP A 144 9.44 7.59 13.53
N THR A 145 10.23 8.63 13.34
CA THR A 145 10.49 9.24 12.03
C THR A 145 11.92 9.01 11.55
N THR A 146 12.65 8.08 12.16
CA THR A 146 14.06 7.78 11.84
C THR A 146 14.23 7.19 10.44
N VAL A 147 13.22 6.44 9.98
CA VAL A 147 13.17 5.87 8.63
C VAL A 147 11.88 6.26 7.90
N SER A 148 11.92 6.24 6.58
CA SER A 148 10.73 6.35 5.73
C SER A 148 10.34 4.96 5.25
N GLY A 149 9.12 4.50 5.54
CA GLY A 149 8.64 3.19 5.10
C GLY A 149 8.43 2.22 6.24
N SER A 150 9.34 1.28 6.48
CA SER A 150 9.18 0.27 7.53
C SER A 150 10.40 0.14 8.45
N ILE A 151 10.12 -0.25 9.68
CA ILE A 151 11.07 -0.62 10.72
C ILE A 151 11.13 -2.15 10.72
N SER A 152 12.33 -2.73 10.57
CA SER A 152 12.53 -4.17 10.73
C SER A 152 12.46 -4.52 12.21
N SER A 153 11.66 -5.52 12.54
CA SER A 153 11.44 -6.04 13.89
C SER A 153 11.44 -7.55 13.87
N SER A 154 11.56 -8.16 15.04
CA SER A 154 11.33 -9.59 15.26
C SER A 154 9.95 -9.83 15.89
N ILE A 155 9.51 -11.09 15.94
CA ILE A 155 8.27 -11.45 16.65
C ILE A 155 8.41 -11.20 18.16
N GLU A 156 9.60 -11.34 18.71
CA GLU A 156 9.91 -11.06 20.11
C GLU A 156 9.76 -9.57 20.42
N GLU A 157 10.30 -8.69 19.58
CA GLU A 157 10.13 -7.24 19.72
C GLU A 157 8.66 -6.84 19.51
N ALA A 158 7.97 -7.46 18.54
CA ALA A 158 6.54 -7.27 18.35
C ALA A 158 5.75 -7.63 19.62
N LEU A 159 6.11 -8.74 20.30
CA LEU A 159 5.48 -9.12 21.57
C LEU A 159 5.81 -8.14 22.70
N ILE A 160 7.01 -7.58 22.75
CA ILE A 160 7.37 -6.58 23.78
C ILE A 160 6.47 -5.34 23.65
N HIS A 161 6.27 -4.83 22.44
CA HIS A 161 5.61 -3.55 22.23
C HIS A 161 4.11 -3.65 21.96
N PHE A 162 3.64 -4.78 21.42
CA PHE A 162 2.27 -4.93 20.92
C PHE A 162 1.48 -6.09 21.52
N ASN A 163 1.99 -6.80 22.55
CA ASN A 163 1.27 -7.93 23.14
C ASN A 163 -0.13 -7.55 23.65
N GLN A 164 -0.32 -6.27 24.04
CA GLN A 164 -1.59 -5.72 24.53
C GLN A 164 -2.37 -4.96 23.46
N ALA A 165 -1.97 -5.00 22.19
CA ALA A 165 -2.68 -4.34 21.11
C ALA A 165 -4.14 -4.83 21.03
N ASP A 166 -5.08 -3.87 20.92
CA ASP A 166 -6.51 -4.15 20.87
C ASP A 166 -6.93 -4.75 19.54
N ILE A 167 -6.28 -4.29 18.47
CA ILE A 167 -6.61 -4.63 17.09
C ILE A 167 -5.32 -5.06 16.37
N TRP A 168 -5.42 -6.08 15.53
CA TRP A 168 -4.35 -6.52 14.64
C TRP A 168 -4.83 -6.50 13.19
N VAL A 169 -4.15 -5.77 12.32
CA VAL A 169 -4.50 -5.61 10.90
C VAL A 169 -3.39 -6.08 9.97
N GLY A 170 -3.75 -6.47 8.74
CA GLY A 170 -2.80 -6.80 7.69
C GLY A 170 -2.16 -8.18 7.83
N VAL A 171 -2.88 -9.12 8.42
CA VAL A 171 -2.47 -10.54 8.41
C VAL A 171 -2.75 -11.17 7.05
N GLN A 172 -1.96 -12.17 6.66
CA GLN A 172 -2.13 -12.90 5.39
C GLN A 172 -2.99 -14.15 5.54
N ALA A 173 -3.19 -14.62 6.77
CA ALA A 173 -4.00 -15.81 7.04
C ALA A 173 -5.49 -15.51 6.85
N ASN A 174 -6.22 -16.46 6.26
CA ASN A 174 -7.67 -16.34 6.05
C ASN A 174 -8.49 -16.62 7.31
N THR A 175 -7.93 -17.37 8.26
CA THR A 175 -8.59 -17.70 9.52
C THR A 175 -7.66 -17.49 10.71
N LEU A 176 -8.25 -17.28 11.89
CA LEU A 176 -7.48 -17.16 13.13
C LEU A 176 -6.70 -18.46 13.45
N GLU A 177 -7.31 -19.60 13.13
CA GLU A 177 -6.69 -20.91 13.31
C GLU A 177 -5.44 -21.05 12.44
N ASP A 178 -5.52 -20.68 11.15
CA ASP A 178 -4.38 -20.76 10.24
C ASP A 178 -3.27 -19.80 10.65
N LEU A 179 -3.62 -18.58 11.09
CA LEU A 179 -2.65 -17.64 11.66
C LEU A 179 -1.90 -18.27 12.86
N GLY A 180 -2.63 -18.91 13.77
CA GLY A 180 -2.03 -19.57 14.94
C GLY A 180 -1.23 -20.85 14.64
N LYS A 181 -1.39 -21.43 13.42
CA LYS A 181 -0.55 -22.55 12.91
C LYS A 181 0.75 -22.03 12.28
N MET A 182 0.75 -20.81 11.71
CA MET A 182 1.96 -20.22 11.12
C MET A 182 3.04 -19.98 12.16
N ASP A 183 2.68 -19.42 13.33
CA ASP A 183 3.55 -19.32 14.50
C ASP A 183 2.71 -19.36 15.79
N PRO A 184 2.99 -20.31 16.72
CA PRO A 184 2.28 -20.41 18.00
C PRO A 184 2.39 -19.14 18.87
N LYS A 185 3.44 -18.31 18.69
CA LYS A 185 3.62 -17.06 19.43
C LYS A 185 2.55 -16.03 19.10
N TYR A 186 1.91 -16.11 17.94
CA TYR A 186 0.79 -15.24 17.56
C TYR A 186 -0.38 -15.32 18.54
N LYS A 187 -0.58 -16.48 19.19
CA LYS A 187 -1.60 -16.69 20.20
C LYS A 187 -1.34 -15.89 21.49
N LEU A 188 -0.16 -15.33 21.66
CA LEU A 188 0.19 -14.52 22.84
C LEU A 188 -0.38 -13.10 22.77
N PHE A 189 -0.63 -12.57 21.57
CA PHE A 189 -1.20 -11.25 21.39
C PHE A 189 -2.65 -11.17 21.90
N LYS A 190 -2.99 -10.08 22.60
CA LYS A 190 -4.36 -9.80 23.08
C LYS A 190 -5.37 -9.78 21.95
N SER A 191 -5.03 -9.13 20.83
CA SER A 191 -5.88 -9.06 19.64
C SER A 191 -6.22 -10.44 19.08
N TYR A 192 -5.26 -11.39 19.06
CA TYR A 192 -5.53 -12.77 18.69
C TYR A 192 -6.51 -13.45 19.64
N LYS A 193 -6.26 -13.35 20.96
CA LYS A 193 -7.12 -13.96 22.01
C LYS A 193 -8.55 -13.46 21.96
N ASN A 194 -8.75 -12.18 21.59
CA ASN A 194 -10.04 -11.55 21.51
C ASN A 194 -10.72 -11.68 20.14
N GLY A 195 -10.05 -12.28 19.15
CA GLY A 195 -10.57 -12.39 17.79
C GLY A 195 -10.57 -11.07 17.00
N ASN A 196 -9.86 -10.05 17.46
CA ASN A 196 -9.77 -8.73 16.82
C ASN A 196 -8.61 -8.70 15.81
N VAL A 197 -8.62 -9.62 14.87
CA VAL A 197 -7.60 -9.76 13.81
C VAL A 197 -8.27 -9.62 12.46
N TYR A 198 -7.72 -8.75 11.61
CA TYR A 198 -8.31 -8.37 10.34
C TYR A 198 -7.32 -8.57 9.19
N HIS A 199 -7.78 -9.27 8.17
CA HIS A 199 -7.10 -9.35 6.88
C HIS A 199 -7.41 -8.08 6.08
N ILE A 200 -6.44 -7.61 5.28
CA ILE A 200 -6.65 -6.52 4.31
C ILE A 200 -6.68 -7.16 2.92
N ASN A 201 -7.83 -7.11 2.27
CA ASN A 201 -8.02 -7.57 0.89
C ASN A 201 -7.41 -6.58 -0.11
#